data_b7362571a1546a67f5b074ad6575c1f4
#
_entry.id   b7362571a1546a67f5b074ad6575c1f4
#
_cell.length_a   1.000
_cell.length_b   1.000
_cell.length_c   1.000
_cell.angle_alpha   90.00
_cell.angle_beta   90.00
_cell.angle_gamma   90.00
#
_symmetry.space_group_name_H-M   'P 1'
#
loop_
_entity.id
_entity.type
_entity.pdbx_description
1 polymer ?
#
loop_
_entity_poly.entity_id
_entity_poly.type
_entity_poly.pdbx_seq_one_letter_code
_entity_poly.pdbx_strand_id
1 'polypeptide(L)'
;MTPPPAFVPGELRAPADSLSRRLALAVTEASTPRPELQRLHALADRLRNGLRVALGPDARAALDALQRELALDFERQLHRLQANLDARAIGPADVSPAIRRRHVGVSGRFMMRIQPAIDVWQHAGSERFVGELRTVDPEVTGAPVITAESIRLMKRGYLEGTLYAMIGVLALTALMFRHVRDTLAALLPLSLGLCWTLGVMPLAGLSFDLANVWAVPLLIGTGAEYGVNLVTRFREARTAGVPALARSTVLAVLLNGLTTIAGFGSLLVAHHRGIFGLGLLLTIGAAASLVAALLVLPAVVNVAPPRPRQTDA
;
A
#
# COMPACT_ATOMS: atom_id res chain seq x y z
N MET A 1 13.20 -41.55 46.31
CA MET A 1 13.86 -40.23 46.58
C MET A 1 13.60 -39.88 48.06
N THR A 2 14.71 -39.65 48.83
CA THR A 2 14.57 -39.11 50.20
C THR A 2 13.97 -37.72 50.13
N PRO A 3 12.99 -37.42 51.00
CA PRO A 3 12.41 -36.09 51.03
C PRO A 3 13.49 -35.05 51.35
N PRO A 4 13.49 -33.90 50.69
CA PRO A 4 14.51 -32.88 50.94
C PRO A 4 14.42 -32.43 52.42
N PRO A 5 15.56 -32.03 53.01
CA PRO A 5 15.62 -31.63 54.42
C PRO A 5 14.70 -30.41 54.64
N ALA A 6 14.00 -30.40 55.78
CA ALA A 6 13.12 -29.29 56.13
C ALA A 6 13.88 -27.98 56.24
N PHE A 7 13.46 -26.94 55.55
CA PHE A 7 14.07 -25.62 55.62
C PHE A 7 13.92 -24.96 56.99
N VAL A 8 15.02 -24.50 57.56
CA VAL A 8 15.02 -23.64 58.71
C VAL A 8 14.97 -22.20 58.25
N PRO A 9 13.88 -21.40 58.52
CA PRO A 9 13.76 -20.05 58.03
C PRO A 9 14.96 -19.12 58.34
N GLY A 10 15.68 -19.42 59.45
CA GLY A 10 16.90 -18.70 59.83
C GLY A 10 18.06 -18.87 58.87
N GLU A 11 18.20 -20.04 58.25
CA GLU A 11 19.30 -20.35 57.35
C GLU A 11 19.12 -19.69 55.95
N LEU A 12 17.88 -19.37 55.59
CA LEU A 12 17.60 -18.71 54.31
C LEU A 12 17.80 -17.18 54.34
N ARG A 13 17.96 -16.56 55.51
CA ARG A 13 18.14 -15.10 55.62
C ARG A 13 19.44 -14.65 54.95
N ALA A 14 20.58 -15.27 55.26
CA ALA A 14 21.86 -14.91 54.72
C ALA A 14 21.94 -15.08 53.19
N PRO A 15 21.50 -16.21 52.61
CA PRO A 15 21.35 -16.35 51.14
C PRO A 15 20.42 -15.34 50.49
N ALA A 16 19.24 -15.02 51.09
CA ALA A 16 18.30 -14.05 50.54
C ALA A 16 18.87 -12.63 50.57
N ASP A 17 19.55 -12.24 51.65
CA ASP A 17 20.25 -10.96 51.75
C ASP A 17 21.41 -10.85 50.74
N SER A 18 22.12 -11.95 50.49
CA SER A 18 23.19 -11.96 49.49
C SER A 18 22.68 -11.87 48.07
N LEU A 19 21.58 -12.59 47.76
CA LEU A 19 20.93 -12.54 46.44
C LEU A 19 20.35 -11.16 46.14
N SER A 20 19.63 -10.55 47.08
CA SER A 20 19.09 -9.21 46.92
C SER A 20 20.20 -8.18 46.65
N ARG A 21 21.30 -8.23 47.37
CA ARG A 21 22.45 -7.36 47.14
C ARG A 21 23.12 -7.56 45.77
N ARG A 22 23.33 -8.80 45.35
CA ARG A 22 23.90 -9.12 44.04
C ARG A 22 23.01 -8.66 42.90
N LEU A 23 21.71 -8.83 43.03
CA LEU A 23 20.74 -8.34 42.03
C LEU A 23 20.68 -6.82 42.01
N ALA A 24 20.76 -6.14 43.15
CA ALA A 24 20.84 -4.69 43.20
C ALA A 24 22.07 -4.17 42.45
N LEU A 25 23.25 -4.77 42.68
CA LEU A 25 24.47 -4.43 41.95
C LEU A 25 24.30 -4.67 40.44
N ALA A 26 23.77 -5.83 40.03
CA ALA A 26 23.55 -6.15 38.62
C ALA A 26 22.55 -5.19 37.93
N VAL A 27 21.55 -4.69 38.65
CA VAL A 27 20.63 -3.67 38.15
C VAL A 27 21.33 -2.31 38.00
N THR A 28 22.22 -1.96 38.90
CA THR A 28 22.95 -0.66 38.90
C THR A 28 24.05 -0.64 37.83
N GLU A 29 24.74 -1.77 37.62
CA GLU A 29 25.82 -1.91 36.63
C GLU A 29 25.34 -2.14 35.20
N ALA A 30 24.04 -2.45 35.00
CA ALA A 30 23.47 -2.67 33.67
C ALA A 30 23.37 -1.34 32.89
N SER A 31 24.16 -1.22 31.85
CA SER A 31 24.18 -0.04 30.93
C SER A 31 22.86 0.16 30.15
N THR A 32 21.97 -0.82 30.15
CA THR A 32 20.63 -0.78 29.56
C THR A 32 19.58 -1.30 30.54
N PRO A 33 18.39 -0.66 30.64
CA PRO A 33 17.32 -1.12 31.52
C PRO A 33 16.88 -2.53 31.14
N ARG A 34 17.10 -3.50 32.04
CA ARG A 34 16.61 -4.87 31.86
C ARG A 34 15.43 -5.11 32.79
N PRO A 35 14.20 -5.07 32.28
CA PRO A 35 12.98 -5.19 33.11
C PRO A 35 12.93 -6.52 33.87
N GLU A 36 13.54 -7.57 33.34
CA GLU A 36 13.62 -8.86 33.99
C GLU A 36 14.51 -8.85 35.25
N LEU A 37 15.66 -8.18 35.21
CA LEU A 37 16.52 -8.02 36.38
C LEU A 37 15.84 -7.17 37.48
N GLN A 38 15.10 -6.14 37.09
CA GLN A 38 14.33 -5.33 38.04
C GLN A 38 13.22 -6.15 38.72
N ARG A 39 12.54 -7.03 37.96
CA ARG A 39 11.53 -7.95 38.51
C ARG A 39 12.16 -8.95 39.47
N LEU A 40 13.30 -9.56 39.11
CA LEU A 40 14.01 -10.49 39.97
C LEU A 40 14.48 -9.82 41.26
N HIS A 41 15.01 -8.60 41.18
CA HIS A 41 15.40 -7.82 42.36
C HIS A 41 14.20 -7.54 43.26
N ALA A 42 13.07 -7.09 42.71
CA ALA A 42 11.84 -6.85 43.46
C ALA A 42 11.30 -8.12 44.15
N LEU A 43 11.40 -9.29 43.50
CA LEU A 43 11.02 -10.58 44.09
C LEU A 43 11.96 -11.00 45.20
N ALA A 44 13.29 -10.81 45.03
CA ALA A 44 14.30 -11.09 46.06
C ALA A 44 14.10 -10.20 47.29
N ASP A 45 13.75 -8.93 47.12
CA ASP A 45 13.44 -8.02 48.22
C ASP A 45 12.14 -8.40 48.95
N ARG A 46 11.13 -8.81 48.22
CA ARG A 46 9.89 -9.34 48.85
C ARG A 46 10.15 -10.60 49.66
N LEU A 47 10.96 -11.51 49.12
CA LEU A 47 11.36 -12.74 49.85
C LEU A 47 12.16 -12.39 51.12
N ARG A 48 13.17 -11.52 51.00
CA ARG A 48 13.97 -11.05 52.13
C ARG A 48 13.10 -10.40 53.23
N ASN A 49 12.17 -9.53 52.86
CA ASN A 49 11.28 -8.86 53.79
C ASN A 49 10.27 -9.83 54.41
N GLY A 50 9.73 -10.78 53.62
CA GLY A 50 8.88 -11.85 54.11
C GLY A 50 9.58 -12.72 55.16
N LEU A 51 10.84 -13.11 54.90
CA LEU A 51 11.65 -13.91 55.85
C LEU A 51 12.00 -13.16 57.15
N ARG A 52 12.01 -11.81 57.15
CA ARG A 52 12.21 -10.98 58.35
C ARG A 52 10.96 -10.93 59.22
N VAL A 53 9.76 -10.96 58.64
CA VAL A 53 8.47 -10.84 59.32
C VAL A 53 7.93 -12.20 59.78
N ALA A 54 8.27 -13.28 59.05
CA ALA A 54 7.66 -14.59 59.23
C ALA A 54 8.39 -15.47 60.26
N LEU A 55 7.93 -15.41 61.49
CA LEU A 55 8.31 -16.35 62.57
C LEU A 55 7.20 -17.30 62.97
N GLY A 56 6.02 -17.28 62.25
CA GLY A 56 4.85 -18.07 62.59
C GLY A 56 4.71 -19.41 61.84
N PRO A 57 3.82 -20.30 62.25
CA PRO A 57 3.57 -21.60 61.62
C PRO A 57 3.14 -21.49 60.16
N ASP A 58 2.42 -20.41 59.79
CA ASP A 58 1.95 -20.14 58.43
C ASP A 58 3.10 -19.89 57.45
N ALA A 59 4.19 -19.28 57.91
CA ALA A 59 5.35 -19.05 57.10
C ALA A 59 6.17 -20.34 56.78
N ARG A 60 6.16 -21.25 57.72
CA ARG A 60 6.76 -22.59 57.47
C ARG A 60 5.97 -23.36 56.42
N ALA A 61 4.67 -23.35 56.52
CA ALA A 61 3.78 -24.01 55.54
C ALA A 61 3.95 -23.38 54.13
N ALA A 62 4.09 -22.03 54.04
CA ALA A 62 4.32 -21.34 52.77
C ALA A 62 5.70 -21.66 52.16
N LEU A 63 6.76 -21.79 53.01
CA LEU A 63 8.09 -22.16 52.55
C LEU A 63 8.15 -23.63 52.09
N ASP A 64 7.47 -24.52 52.79
CA ASP A 64 7.34 -25.94 52.40
C ASP A 64 6.56 -26.11 51.09
N ALA A 65 5.54 -25.28 50.87
CA ALA A 65 4.81 -25.21 49.58
C ALA A 65 5.70 -24.70 48.44
N LEU A 66 6.43 -23.64 48.65
CA LEU A 66 7.38 -23.08 47.68
C LEU A 66 8.48 -24.07 47.35
N GLN A 67 9.04 -24.74 48.33
CA GLN A 67 10.06 -25.78 48.13
C GLN A 67 9.53 -26.94 47.26
N ARG A 68 8.31 -27.40 47.52
CA ARG A 68 7.65 -28.43 46.71
C ARG A 68 7.46 -27.99 45.26
N GLU A 69 6.97 -26.75 45.06
CA GLU A 69 6.80 -26.19 43.73
C GLU A 69 8.13 -26.09 42.96
N LEU A 70 9.17 -25.56 43.61
CA LEU A 70 10.50 -25.46 42.99
C LEU A 70 11.10 -26.82 42.66
N ALA A 71 10.95 -27.84 43.55
CA ALA A 71 11.41 -29.19 43.29
C ALA A 71 10.68 -29.83 42.09
N LEU A 72 9.34 -29.66 42.01
CA LEU A 72 8.54 -30.16 40.91
C LEU A 72 8.87 -29.43 39.59
N ASP A 73 9.17 -28.15 39.65
CA ASP A 73 9.56 -27.38 38.46
C ASP A 73 10.94 -27.77 37.98
N PHE A 74 11.89 -28.00 38.91
CA PHE A 74 13.22 -28.48 38.60
C PHE A 74 13.19 -29.90 37.98
N GLU A 75 12.40 -30.83 38.54
CA GLU A 75 12.19 -32.13 37.95
C GLU A 75 11.61 -32.06 36.54
N ARG A 76 10.61 -31.21 36.32
CA ARG A 76 10.05 -30.95 34.99
C ARG A 76 11.05 -30.40 34.00
N GLN A 77 11.95 -29.50 34.45
CA GLN A 77 13.03 -28.97 33.63
C GLN A 77 14.08 -30.02 33.30
N LEU A 78 14.45 -30.84 34.28
CA LEU A 78 15.39 -31.94 34.05
C LEU A 78 14.83 -32.97 33.07
N HIS A 79 13.55 -33.36 33.19
CA HIS A 79 12.92 -34.26 32.23
C HIS A 79 12.88 -33.68 30.81
N ARG A 80 12.62 -32.37 30.68
CA ARG A 80 12.70 -31.68 29.37
C ARG A 80 14.12 -31.70 28.81
N LEU A 81 15.13 -31.44 29.63
CA LEU A 81 16.52 -31.49 29.22
C LEU A 81 16.93 -32.92 28.81
N GLN A 82 16.54 -33.93 29.58
CA GLN A 82 16.81 -35.36 29.22
C GLN A 82 16.15 -35.72 27.89
N ALA A 83 14.86 -35.34 27.71
CA ALA A 83 14.14 -35.56 26.45
C ALA A 83 14.80 -34.84 25.24
N ASN A 84 15.43 -33.67 25.47
CA ASN A 84 16.17 -32.95 24.43
C ASN A 84 17.57 -33.56 24.17
N LEU A 85 18.21 -34.21 25.18
CA LEU A 85 19.49 -34.91 25.00
C LEU A 85 19.33 -36.23 24.23
N ASP A 86 18.17 -36.87 24.37
CA ASP A 86 17.79 -38.06 23.58
C ASP A 86 17.24 -37.71 22.20
N ALA A 87 17.56 -36.51 21.68
CA ALA A 87 17.10 -36.03 20.38
C ALA A 87 17.60 -36.96 19.26
N ARG A 88 16.74 -37.84 18.80
CA ARG A 88 16.95 -38.57 17.54
C ARG A 88 16.73 -37.60 16.36
N ALA A 89 17.35 -37.93 15.23
CA ALA A 89 17.12 -37.17 14.00
C ALA A 89 15.60 -37.07 13.71
N ILE A 90 15.08 -35.84 13.62
CA ILE A 90 13.67 -35.60 13.33
C ILE A 90 13.39 -36.04 11.89
N GLY A 91 12.58 -37.09 11.75
CA GLY A 91 12.12 -37.56 10.45
C GLY A 91 10.87 -36.80 9.97
N PRO A 92 10.48 -36.90 8.69
CA PRO A 92 9.28 -36.29 8.15
C PRO A 92 7.98 -36.69 8.86
N ALA A 93 7.98 -37.87 9.54
CA ALA A 93 6.83 -38.34 10.32
C ALA A 93 6.67 -37.63 11.67
N ASP A 94 7.76 -37.11 12.23
CA ASP A 94 7.76 -36.43 13.53
C ASP A 94 7.33 -34.98 13.44
N VAL A 95 7.22 -34.42 12.21
CA VAL A 95 6.80 -33.05 11.97
C VAL A 95 5.28 -32.93 12.16
N SER A 96 4.84 -31.91 12.91
CA SER A 96 3.41 -31.70 13.17
C SER A 96 2.61 -31.62 11.87
N PRO A 97 1.36 -32.13 11.82
CA PRO A 97 0.53 -32.10 10.62
C PRO A 97 0.33 -30.69 10.05
N ALA A 98 0.33 -29.67 10.90
CA ALA A 98 0.18 -28.26 10.47
C ALA A 98 1.41 -27.78 9.67
N ILE A 99 2.62 -28.11 10.13
CA ILE A 99 3.87 -27.77 9.43
C ILE A 99 3.99 -28.60 8.16
N ARG A 100 3.69 -29.89 8.25
CA ARG A 100 3.76 -30.81 7.10
C ARG A 100 2.85 -30.35 5.97
N ARG A 101 1.57 -30.01 6.25
CA ARG A 101 0.62 -29.50 5.22
C ARG A 101 1.09 -28.21 4.58
N ARG A 102 1.90 -27.41 5.26
CA ARG A 102 2.42 -26.15 4.73
C ARG A 102 3.60 -26.33 3.78
N HIS A 103 4.35 -27.43 3.91
CA HIS A 103 5.59 -27.66 3.16
C HIS A 103 5.55 -28.87 2.24
N VAL A 104 4.56 -29.72 2.40
CA VAL A 104 4.37 -30.92 1.58
C VAL A 104 2.95 -30.90 1.03
N GLY A 105 2.83 -30.87 -0.29
CA GLY A 105 1.55 -30.91 -0.98
C GLY A 105 0.86 -32.28 -0.84
N VAL A 106 -0.42 -32.34 -1.15
CA VAL A 106 -1.21 -33.59 -1.14
C VAL A 106 -0.61 -34.66 -2.04
N SER A 107 0.06 -34.25 -3.12
CA SER A 107 0.78 -35.11 -4.06
C SER A 107 2.13 -35.62 -3.57
N GLY A 108 2.55 -35.28 -2.33
CA GLY A 108 3.87 -35.61 -1.79
C GLY A 108 5.02 -34.71 -2.27
N ARG A 109 4.76 -33.72 -3.09
CA ARG A 109 5.76 -32.75 -3.56
C ARG A 109 6.13 -31.78 -2.43
N PHE A 110 7.41 -31.51 -2.26
CA PHE A 110 7.91 -30.54 -1.29
C PHE A 110 7.82 -29.11 -1.84
N MET A 111 7.46 -28.15 -0.96
CA MET A 111 7.55 -26.76 -1.28
C MET A 111 9.03 -26.32 -1.24
N MET A 112 9.54 -25.89 -2.38
CA MET A 112 10.85 -25.24 -2.48
C MET A 112 10.66 -23.73 -2.38
N ARG A 113 11.40 -23.08 -1.49
CA ARG A 113 11.41 -21.62 -1.38
C ARG A 113 12.69 -21.09 -2.01
N ILE A 114 12.53 -20.32 -3.07
CA ILE A 114 13.64 -19.65 -3.77
C ILE A 114 13.64 -18.19 -3.29
N GLN A 115 14.81 -17.75 -2.79
CA GLN A 115 14.99 -16.35 -2.37
C GLN A 115 15.76 -15.60 -3.45
N PRO A 116 15.28 -14.39 -3.86
CA PRO A 116 15.98 -13.59 -4.84
C PRO A 116 17.29 -13.02 -4.25
N ALA A 117 18.35 -13.03 -5.06
CA ALA A 117 19.60 -12.34 -4.75
C ALA A 117 19.59 -10.87 -5.21
N ILE A 118 18.55 -10.46 -5.96
CA ILE A 118 18.36 -9.11 -6.51
C ILE A 118 17.14 -8.45 -5.86
N ASP A 119 17.07 -7.13 -5.94
CA ASP A 119 15.93 -6.37 -5.44
C ASP A 119 14.69 -6.59 -6.34
N VAL A 120 13.76 -7.42 -5.86
CA VAL A 120 12.50 -7.74 -6.56
C VAL A 120 11.40 -6.69 -6.33
N TRP A 121 11.65 -5.67 -5.54
CA TRP A 121 10.72 -4.56 -5.36
C TRP A 121 10.83 -3.53 -6.48
N GLN A 122 11.93 -3.54 -7.20
CA GLN A 122 12.10 -2.78 -8.44
C GLN A 122 11.53 -3.57 -9.63
N HIS A 123 10.84 -2.87 -10.53
CA HIS A 123 10.16 -3.48 -11.68
C HIS A 123 11.09 -4.37 -12.53
N ALA A 124 12.26 -3.84 -12.91
CA ALA A 124 13.22 -4.59 -13.70
C ALA A 124 13.77 -5.84 -12.98
N GLY A 125 14.02 -5.74 -11.66
CA GLY A 125 14.47 -6.87 -10.86
C GLY A 125 13.40 -7.94 -10.71
N SER A 126 12.14 -7.53 -10.50
CA SER A 126 11.00 -8.45 -10.42
C SER A 126 10.77 -9.19 -11.74
N GLU A 127 10.74 -8.48 -12.87
CA GLU A 127 10.56 -9.10 -14.19
C GLU A 127 11.66 -10.09 -14.54
N ARG A 128 12.92 -9.72 -14.26
CA ARG A 128 14.06 -10.60 -14.50
C ARG A 128 13.97 -11.86 -13.64
N PHE A 129 13.75 -11.72 -12.35
CA PHE A 129 13.66 -12.85 -11.41
C PHE A 129 12.53 -13.81 -11.77
N VAL A 130 11.33 -13.28 -12.06
CA VAL A 130 10.18 -14.09 -12.46
C VAL A 130 10.42 -14.73 -13.82
N GLY A 131 11.05 -14.03 -14.76
CA GLY A 131 11.43 -14.57 -16.06
C GLY A 131 12.38 -15.77 -15.94
N GLU A 132 13.46 -15.63 -15.16
CA GLU A 132 14.43 -16.70 -14.90
C GLU A 132 13.77 -17.92 -14.22
N LEU A 133 12.90 -17.70 -13.22
CA LEU A 133 12.19 -18.78 -12.54
C LEU A 133 11.27 -19.56 -13.49
N ARG A 134 10.55 -18.89 -14.36
CA ARG A 134 9.61 -19.53 -15.31
C ARG A 134 10.31 -20.35 -16.39
N THR A 135 11.60 -20.16 -16.61
CA THR A 135 12.38 -21.05 -17.50
C THR A 135 12.60 -22.42 -16.86
N VAL A 136 12.59 -22.48 -15.51
CA VAL A 136 12.79 -23.72 -14.76
C VAL A 136 11.46 -24.41 -14.45
N ASP A 137 10.48 -23.63 -13.96
CA ASP A 137 9.12 -24.11 -13.66
C ASP A 137 8.09 -23.04 -14.03
N PRO A 138 7.25 -23.30 -15.06
CA PRO A 138 6.18 -22.36 -15.45
C PRO A 138 5.11 -22.15 -14.37
N GLU A 139 4.94 -23.10 -13.45
CA GLU A 139 3.93 -23.06 -12.38
C GLU A 139 4.45 -22.38 -11.11
N VAL A 140 5.64 -21.78 -11.15
CA VAL A 140 6.20 -21.05 -10.01
C VAL A 140 5.23 -19.97 -9.53
N THR A 141 5.07 -19.87 -8.20
CA THR A 141 4.17 -18.92 -7.55
C THR A 141 4.89 -18.22 -6.39
N GLY A 142 4.25 -17.21 -5.82
CA GLY A 142 4.77 -16.47 -4.69
C GLY A 142 4.59 -14.97 -4.87
N ALA A 143 4.88 -14.20 -3.81
CA ALA A 143 4.64 -12.76 -3.81
C ALA A 143 5.27 -12.02 -5.01
N PRO A 144 6.56 -12.25 -5.40
CA PRO A 144 7.14 -11.58 -6.55
C PRO A 144 6.42 -11.90 -7.86
N VAL A 145 6.02 -13.17 -8.07
CA VAL A 145 5.31 -13.61 -9.28
C VAL A 145 3.93 -12.97 -9.37
N ILE A 146 3.18 -13.01 -8.26
CA ILE A 146 1.83 -12.42 -8.18
C ILE A 146 1.91 -10.92 -8.42
N THR A 147 2.89 -10.23 -7.83
CA THR A 147 3.08 -8.78 -8.01
C THR A 147 3.43 -8.45 -9.45
N ALA A 148 4.39 -9.14 -10.07
CA ALA A 148 4.79 -8.92 -11.45
C ALA A 148 3.62 -9.15 -12.41
N GLU A 149 2.84 -10.22 -12.21
CA GLU A 149 1.68 -10.53 -13.05
C GLU A 149 0.55 -9.51 -12.86
N SER A 150 0.29 -9.09 -11.62
CA SER A 150 -0.70 -8.04 -11.31
C SER A 150 -0.34 -6.73 -11.99
N ILE A 151 0.93 -6.30 -11.94
CA ILE A 151 1.40 -5.09 -12.63
C ILE A 151 1.24 -5.23 -14.14
N ARG A 152 1.56 -6.39 -14.71
CA ARG A 152 1.39 -6.65 -16.15
C ARG A 152 -0.08 -6.56 -16.57
N LEU A 153 -0.98 -7.22 -15.83
CA LEU A 153 -2.43 -7.19 -16.09
C LEU A 153 -2.99 -5.78 -15.96
N MET A 154 -2.60 -5.04 -14.91
CA MET A 154 -3.01 -3.66 -14.72
C MET A 154 -2.53 -2.76 -15.86
N LYS A 155 -1.25 -2.88 -16.28
CA LYS A 155 -0.70 -2.12 -17.41
C LYS A 155 -1.46 -2.41 -18.71
N ARG A 156 -1.76 -3.66 -18.97
CA ARG A 156 -2.55 -4.07 -20.14
C ARG A 156 -3.96 -3.52 -20.08
N GLY A 157 -4.68 -3.73 -18.98
CA GLY A 157 -6.03 -3.22 -18.79
C GLY A 157 -6.12 -1.69 -18.87
N TYR A 158 -5.10 -1.00 -18.35
CA TYR A 158 -4.99 0.44 -18.48
C TYR A 158 -4.83 0.89 -19.94
N LEU A 159 -3.94 0.28 -20.72
CA LEU A 159 -3.73 0.61 -22.13
C LEU A 159 -4.98 0.33 -22.96
N GLU A 160 -5.59 -0.85 -22.77
CA GLU A 160 -6.85 -1.23 -23.43
C GLU A 160 -7.98 -0.26 -23.05
N GLY A 161 -8.14 0.05 -21.75
CA GLY A 161 -9.16 0.99 -21.27
C GLY A 161 -8.98 2.40 -21.81
N THR A 162 -7.73 2.91 -21.87
CA THR A 162 -7.41 4.21 -22.46
C THR A 162 -7.74 4.23 -23.95
N LEU A 163 -7.40 3.16 -24.69
CA LEU A 163 -7.72 3.03 -26.10
C LEU A 163 -9.23 3.01 -26.35
N TYR A 164 -9.97 2.21 -25.56
CA TYR A 164 -11.43 2.15 -25.66
C TYR A 164 -12.09 3.49 -25.31
N ALA A 165 -11.60 4.18 -24.30
CA ALA A 165 -12.09 5.52 -23.96
C ALA A 165 -11.85 6.51 -25.10
N MET A 166 -10.66 6.50 -25.70
CA MET A 166 -10.35 7.34 -26.86
C MET A 166 -11.22 7.04 -28.07
N ILE A 167 -11.39 5.76 -28.42
CA ILE A 167 -12.25 5.33 -29.53
C ILE A 167 -13.69 5.71 -29.24
N GLY A 168 -14.18 5.47 -28.03
CA GLY A 168 -15.55 5.80 -27.63
C GLY A 168 -15.83 7.30 -27.70
N VAL A 169 -14.94 8.14 -27.14
CA VAL A 169 -15.07 9.59 -27.21
C VAL A 169 -15.01 10.09 -28.66
N LEU A 170 -14.08 9.59 -29.46
CA LEU A 170 -13.98 9.94 -30.89
C LEU A 170 -15.27 9.54 -31.64
N ALA A 171 -15.75 8.31 -31.47
CA ALA A 171 -16.94 7.81 -32.13
C ALA A 171 -18.20 8.62 -31.74
N LEU A 172 -18.42 8.86 -30.44
CA LEU A 172 -19.54 9.63 -29.94
C LEU A 172 -19.50 11.07 -30.44
N THR A 173 -18.34 11.71 -30.40
CA THR A 173 -18.16 13.09 -30.89
C THR A 173 -18.37 13.17 -32.40
N ALA A 174 -17.85 12.20 -33.17
CA ALA A 174 -18.05 12.12 -34.62
C ALA A 174 -19.53 11.89 -34.98
N LEU A 175 -20.23 11.01 -34.24
CA LEU A 175 -21.66 10.76 -34.43
C LEU A 175 -22.51 12.00 -34.12
N MET A 176 -22.15 12.73 -33.06
CA MET A 176 -22.84 13.93 -32.60
C MET A 176 -22.71 15.08 -33.62
N PHE A 177 -21.51 15.35 -34.09
CA PHE A 177 -21.28 16.48 -34.98
C PHE A 177 -21.44 16.15 -36.46
N ARG A 178 -21.19 14.90 -36.84
CA ARG A 178 -21.28 14.43 -38.25
C ARG A 178 -20.38 15.22 -39.24
N HIS A 179 -19.48 16.03 -38.74
CA HIS A 179 -18.52 16.81 -39.51
C HIS A 179 -17.13 16.70 -38.91
N VAL A 180 -16.18 16.26 -39.68
CA VAL A 180 -14.79 16.02 -39.25
C VAL A 180 -14.20 17.27 -38.59
N ARG A 181 -14.43 18.46 -39.16
CA ARG A 181 -13.92 19.72 -38.62
C ARG A 181 -14.44 20.02 -37.20
N ASP A 182 -15.73 19.86 -36.97
CA ASP A 182 -16.36 20.11 -35.67
C ASP A 182 -15.91 19.05 -34.64
N THR A 183 -15.78 17.81 -35.10
CA THR A 183 -15.24 16.70 -34.27
C THR A 183 -13.80 17.00 -33.83
N LEU A 184 -12.91 17.36 -34.77
CA LEU A 184 -11.53 17.71 -34.44
C LEU A 184 -11.43 18.94 -33.54
N ALA A 185 -12.29 19.97 -33.80
CA ALA A 185 -12.34 21.16 -32.95
C ALA A 185 -12.80 20.80 -31.53
N ALA A 186 -13.80 19.92 -31.38
CA ALA A 186 -14.28 19.48 -30.05
C ALA A 186 -13.24 18.64 -29.29
N LEU A 187 -12.39 17.90 -29.98
CA LEU A 187 -11.34 17.10 -29.35
C LEU A 187 -10.02 17.89 -29.11
N LEU A 188 -9.90 19.10 -29.66
CA LEU A 188 -8.70 19.93 -29.52
C LEU A 188 -8.35 20.25 -28.04
N PRO A 189 -9.27 20.67 -27.17
CA PRO A 189 -8.96 20.93 -25.77
C PRO A 189 -8.48 19.70 -25.01
N LEU A 190 -9.08 18.53 -25.29
CA LEU A 190 -8.64 17.26 -24.74
C LEU A 190 -7.21 16.94 -25.16
N SER A 191 -6.91 17.01 -26.47
CA SER A 191 -5.59 16.67 -27.02
C SER A 191 -4.50 17.58 -26.44
N LEU A 192 -4.75 18.89 -26.40
CA LEU A 192 -3.81 19.86 -25.82
C LEU A 192 -3.68 19.68 -24.31
N GLY A 193 -4.79 19.46 -23.59
CA GLY A 193 -4.78 19.21 -22.17
C GLY A 193 -3.95 18.00 -21.80
N LEU A 194 -4.10 16.88 -22.52
CA LEU A 194 -3.27 15.69 -22.35
C LEU A 194 -1.79 15.95 -22.68
N CYS A 195 -1.50 16.59 -23.81
CA CYS A 195 -0.12 16.92 -24.18
C CYS A 195 0.57 17.80 -23.12
N TRP A 196 -0.11 18.83 -22.64
CA TRP A 196 0.44 19.72 -21.63
C TRP A 196 0.61 19.00 -20.27
N THR A 197 -0.36 18.17 -19.87
CA THR A 197 -0.25 17.37 -18.66
C THR A 197 0.94 16.42 -18.71
N LEU A 198 1.08 15.68 -19.81
CA LEU A 198 2.21 14.75 -20.00
C LEU A 198 3.55 15.49 -20.10
N GLY A 199 3.56 16.71 -20.68
CA GLY A 199 4.75 17.54 -20.76
C GLY A 199 5.19 18.12 -19.41
N VAL A 200 4.25 18.44 -18.53
CA VAL A 200 4.53 18.98 -17.19
C VAL A 200 5.03 17.90 -16.23
N MET A 201 4.59 16.65 -16.38
CA MET A 201 4.98 15.54 -15.50
C MET A 201 6.50 15.44 -15.26
N PRO A 202 7.35 15.31 -16.30
CA PRO A 202 8.79 15.20 -16.09
C PRO A 202 9.40 16.46 -15.49
N LEU A 203 8.86 17.64 -15.81
CA LEU A 203 9.31 18.93 -15.23
C LEU A 203 9.00 19.03 -13.73
N ALA A 204 7.90 18.42 -13.30
CA ALA A 204 7.50 18.34 -11.90
C ALA A 204 8.10 17.14 -11.15
N GLY A 205 8.97 16.35 -11.78
CA GLY A 205 9.53 15.13 -11.21
C GLY A 205 8.49 14.03 -10.95
N LEU A 206 7.35 14.08 -11.65
CA LEU A 206 6.27 13.10 -11.52
C LEU A 206 6.49 11.94 -12.47
N SER A 207 6.31 10.74 -11.96
CA SER A 207 6.29 9.50 -12.75
C SER A 207 4.94 8.82 -12.63
N PHE A 208 4.60 8.02 -13.64
CA PHE A 208 3.43 7.17 -13.53
C PHE A 208 3.64 6.07 -12.50
N ASP A 209 2.66 5.90 -11.63
CA ASP A 209 2.54 4.81 -10.69
C ASP A 209 1.19 4.07 -10.86
N LEU A 210 0.99 2.99 -10.12
CA LEU A 210 -0.22 2.16 -10.22
C LEU A 210 -1.52 2.91 -9.85
N ALA A 211 -1.42 4.01 -9.12
CA ALA A 211 -2.59 4.79 -8.70
C ALA A 211 -2.86 5.94 -9.66
N ASN A 212 -1.83 6.70 -10.07
CA ASN A 212 -2.00 7.89 -10.88
C ASN A 212 -2.16 7.61 -12.39
N VAL A 213 -1.80 6.41 -12.83
CA VAL A 213 -1.95 5.99 -14.24
C VAL A 213 -3.41 6.08 -14.73
N TRP A 214 -4.38 5.95 -13.83
CA TRP A 214 -5.81 6.08 -14.14
C TRP A 214 -6.25 7.53 -14.46
N ALA A 215 -5.38 8.52 -14.24
CA ALA A 215 -5.67 9.91 -14.58
C ALA A 215 -5.96 10.09 -16.08
N VAL A 216 -5.23 9.37 -16.97
CA VAL A 216 -5.35 9.57 -18.41
C VAL A 216 -6.74 9.22 -18.96
N PRO A 217 -7.30 8.00 -18.72
CA PRO A 217 -8.66 7.69 -19.18
C PRO A 217 -9.73 8.59 -18.54
N LEU A 218 -9.55 9.05 -17.30
CA LEU A 218 -10.46 10.00 -16.68
C LEU A 218 -10.40 11.38 -17.34
N LEU A 219 -9.20 11.85 -17.69
CA LEU A 219 -9.00 13.12 -18.41
C LEU A 219 -9.56 13.06 -19.84
N ILE A 220 -9.55 11.90 -20.49
CA ILE A 220 -10.19 11.72 -21.81
C ILE A 220 -11.68 12.07 -21.73
N GLY A 221 -12.37 11.58 -20.71
CA GLY A 221 -13.79 11.88 -20.51
C GLY A 221 -14.04 13.36 -20.21
N THR A 222 -13.38 13.89 -19.18
CA THR A 222 -13.61 15.28 -18.72
C THR A 222 -13.09 16.33 -19.71
N GLY A 223 -11.96 16.09 -20.36
CA GLY A 223 -11.39 17.02 -21.34
C GLY A 223 -12.23 17.13 -22.62
N ALA A 224 -12.87 16.04 -23.05
CA ALA A 224 -13.76 16.05 -24.21
C ALA A 224 -15.03 16.88 -23.96
N GLU A 225 -15.55 16.89 -22.75
CA GLU A 225 -16.76 17.62 -22.39
C GLU A 225 -16.64 19.12 -22.66
N TYR A 226 -15.52 19.75 -22.32
CA TYR A 226 -15.31 21.19 -22.54
C TYR A 226 -15.37 21.54 -24.03
N GLY A 227 -14.74 20.75 -24.87
CA GLY A 227 -14.74 20.97 -26.30
C GLY A 227 -16.09 20.71 -26.93
N VAL A 228 -16.77 19.63 -26.56
CA VAL A 228 -18.11 19.32 -27.05
C VAL A 228 -19.09 20.43 -26.71
N ASN A 229 -19.11 20.89 -25.47
CA ASN A 229 -19.98 21.98 -25.02
C ASN A 229 -19.76 23.29 -25.81
N LEU A 230 -18.48 23.66 -25.98
CA LEU A 230 -18.17 24.90 -26.71
C LEU A 230 -18.48 24.81 -28.20
N VAL A 231 -18.11 23.71 -28.87
CA VAL A 231 -18.40 23.54 -30.31
C VAL A 231 -19.93 23.49 -30.56
N THR A 232 -20.68 22.84 -29.67
CA THR A 232 -22.16 22.88 -29.75
C THR A 232 -22.68 24.28 -29.68
N ARG A 233 -22.22 25.09 -28.74
CA ARG A 233 -22.61 26.51 -28.60
C ARG A 233 -22.17 27.35 -29.80
N PHE A 234 -20.98 27.11 -30.36
CA PHE A 234 -20.58 27.80 -31.60
C PHE A 234 -21.47 27.46 -32.78
N ARG A 235 -21.96 26.22 -32.90
CA ARG A 235 -22.92 25.84 -33.94
C ARG A 235 -24.27 26.52 -33.76
N GLU A 236 -24.81 26.44 -32.54
CA GLU A 236 -26.08 27.11 -32.20
C GLU A 236 -26.04 28.63 -32.48
N ALA A 237 -24.99 29.29 -32.00
CA ALA A 237 -24.81 30.72 -32.22
C ALA A 237 -24.67 31.10 -33.70
N ARG A 238 -23.95 30.27 -34.46
CA ARG A 238 -23.83 30.48 -35.94
C ARG A 238 -25.16 30.31 -36.64
N THR A 239 -26.01 29.39 -36.20
CA THR A 239 -27.35 29.16 -36.76
C THR A 239 -28.30 30.30 -36.38
N ALA A 240 -28.21 30.82 -35.15
CA ALA A 240 -29.03 31.89 -34.62
C ALA A 240 -28.55 33.29 -35.05
N GLY A 241 -27.37 33.42 -35.67
CA GLY A 241 -26.81 34.73 -36.06
C GLY A 241 -26.37 35.59 -34.88
N VAL A 242 -26.07 34.98 -33.70
CA VAL A 242 -25.66 35.68 -32.49
C VAL A 242 -24.17 35.43 -32.19
N PRO A 243 -23.53 36.30 -31.38
CA PRO A 243 -22.12 36.05 -30.99
C PRO A 243 -21.94 34.71 -30.32
N ALA A 244 -20.99 33.91 -30.83
CA ALA A 244 -20.73 32.54 -30.37
C ALA A 244 -20.19 32.46 -28.93
N LEU A 245 -19.47 33.48 -28.48
CA LEU A 245 -18.90 33.61 -27.13
C LEU A 245 -19.77 34.57 -26.28
N ALA A 246 -21.03 34.22 -26.08
CA ALA A 246 -21.81 34.91 -25.05
C ALA A 246 -21.15 34.77 -23.68
N ARG A 247 -21.13 35.82 -22.88
CA ARG A 247 -20.55 35.81 -21.52
C ARG A 247 -21.09 34.66 -20.65
N SER A 248 -22.38 34.34 -20.82
CA SER A 248 -23.03 33.22 -20.14
C SER A 248 -22.43 31.84 -20.49
N THR A 249 -22.06 31.62 -21.76
CA THR A 249 -21.44 30.38 -22.21
C THR A 249 -20.04 30.20 -21.62
N VAL A 250 -19.22 31.26 -21.69
CA VAL A 250 -17.88 31.24 -21.09
C VAL A 250 -17.94 31.00 -19.58
N LEU A 251 -18.88 31.68 -18.90
CA LEU A 251 -19.07 31.49 -17.46
C LEU A 251 -19.53 30.09 -17.10
N ALA A 252 -20.44 29.49 -17.88
CA ALA A 252 -20.90 28.12 -17.65
C ALA A 252 -19.77 27.08 -17.79
N VAL A 253 -18.95 27.20 -18.86
CA VAL A 253 -17.81 26.30 -19.07
C VAL A 253 -16.74 26.53 -17.99
N LEU A 254 -16.49 27.78 -17.61
CA LEU A 254 -15.55 28.11 -16.54
C LEU A 254 -15.99 27.52 -15.19
N LEU A 255 -17.27 27.71 -14.82
CA LEU A 255 -17.80 27.15 -13.57
C LEU A 255 -17.76 25.63 -13.57
N ASN A 256 -18.13 24.98 -14.67
CA ASN A 256 -18.01 23.51 -14.79
C ASN A 256 -16.55 23.06 -14.64
N GLY A 257 -15.61 23.71 -15.31
CA GLY A 257 -14.19 23.40 -15.18
C GLY A 257 -13.66 23.64 -13.77
N LEU A 258 -14.04 24.75 -13.12
CA LEU A 258 -13.60 25.03 -11.75
C LEU A 258 -14.15 24.03 -10.74
N THR A 259 -15.39 23.57 -10.88
CA THR A 259 -15.95 22.51 -10.02
C THR A 259 -15.22 21.20 -10.21
N THR A 260 -14.86 20.83 -11.43
CA THR A 260 -14.06 19.64 -11.73
C THR A 260 -12.65 19.74 -11.12
N ILE A 261 -12.00 20.90 -11.30
CA ILE A 261 -10.68 21.18 -10.71
C ILE A 261 -10.74 21.13 -9.17
N ALA A 262 -11.77 21.72 -8.55
CA ALA A 262 -11.96 21.68 -7.11
C ALA A 262 -12.21 20.23 -6.61
N GLY A 263 -13.02 19.46 -7.34
CA GLY A 263 -13.29 18.06 -7.04
C GLY A 263 -12.01 17.21 -7.06
N PHE A 264 -11.23 17.28 -8.12
CA PHE A 264 -9.95 16.57 -8.20
C PHE A 264 -8.89 17.16 -7.27
N GLY A 265 -8.88 18.47 -7.09
CA GLY A 265 -8.00 19.18 -6.16
C GLY A 265 -8.19 18.75 -4.69
N SER A 266 -9.39 18.31 -4.33
CA SER A 266 -9.63 17.75 -2.99
C SER A 266 -8.77 16.52 -2.67
N LEU A 267 -8.36 15.76 -3.69
CA LEU A 267 -7.47 14.61 -3.53
C LEU A 267 -6.04 15.01 -3.13
N LEU A 268 -5.64 16.28 -3.33
CA LEU A 268 -4.32 16.78 -2.93
C LEU A 268 -4.13 16.84 -1.41
N VAL A 269 -5.22 16.78 -0.63
CA VAL A 269 -5.16 16.71 0.83
C VAL A 269 -4.80 15.29 1.31
N ALA A 270 -4.84 14.29 0.44
CA ALA A 270 -4.58 12.91 0.82
C ALA A 270 -3.11 12.69 1.19
N HIS A 271 -2.87 12.04 2.31
CA HIS A 271 -1.52 11.65 2.76
C HIS A 271 -0.94 10.47 1.95
N HIS A 272 -1.77 9.74 1.21
CA HIS A 272 -1.35 8.62 0.38
C HIS A 272 -0.77 9.13 -0.95
N ARG A 273 0.51 8.86 -1.22
CA ARG A 273 1.23 9.36 -2.40
C ARG A 273 0.52 9.08 -3.73
N GLY A 274 -0.05 7.90 -3.90
CA GLY A 274 -0.76 7.53 -5.13
C GLY A 274 -2.04 8.35 -5.34
N ILE A 275 -2.83 8.58 -4.28
CA ILE A 275 -4.06 9.41 -4.34
C ILE A 275 -3.70 10.87 -4.60
N PHE A 276 -2.67 11.39 -3.92
CA PHE A 276 -2.13 12.72 -4.17
C PHE A 276 -1.67 12.87 -5.62
N GLY A 277 -0.87 11.91 -6.14
CA GLY A 277 -0.38 11.91 -7.52
C GLY A 277 -1.53 11.86 -8.54
N LEU A 278 -2.55 11.04 -8.30
CA LEU A 278 -3.77 10.98 -9.11
C LEU A 278 -4.49 12.33 -9.12
N GLY A 279 -4.75 12.91 -7.94
CA GLY A 279 -5.39 14.22 -7.79
C GLY A 279 -4.62 15.32 -8.48
N LEU A 280 -3.30 15.32 -8.37
CA LEU A 280 -2.43 16.31 -9.01
C LEU A 280 -2.52 16.27 -10.54
N LEU A 281 -2.40 15.07 -11.13
CA LEU A 281 -2.50 14.90 -12.57
C LEU A 281 -3.89 15.27 -13.11
N LEU A 282 -4.94 14.86 -12.41
CA LEU A 282 -6.31 15.21 -12.79
C LEU A 282 -6.57 16.73 -12.69
N THR A 283 -6.06 17.36 -11.65
CA THR A 283 -6.18 18.82 -11.47
C THR A 283 -5.45 19.59 -12.55
N ILE A 284 -4.19 19.21 -12.83
CA ILE A 284 -3.40 19.84 -13.91
C ILE A 284 -4.06 19.59 -15.26
N GLY A 285 -4.49 18.36 -15.54
CA GLY A 285 -5.11 18.00 -16.81
C GLY A 285 -6.45 18.69 -17.05
N ALA A 286 -7.31 18.78 -16.04
CA ALA A 286 -8.56 19.51 -16.13
C ALA A 286 -8.32 21.00 -16.33
N ALA A 287 -7.38 21.61 -15.61
CA ALA A 287 -7.02 23.02 -15.79
C ALA A 287 -6.43 23.29 -17.18
N ALA A 288 -5.52 22.44 -17.65
CA ALA A 288 -4.93 22.54 -18.98
C ALA A 288 -5.99 22.41 -20.09
N SER A 289 -6.89 21.44 -19.97
CA SER A 289 -8.00 21.27 -20.93
C SER A 289 -8.98 22.44 -20.90
N LEU A 290 -9.27 22.98 -19.72
CA LEU A 290 -10.11 24.17 -19.57
C LEU A 290 -9.48 25.40 -20.22
N VAL A 291 -8.19 25.64 -19.99
CA VAL A 291 -7.45 26.75 -20.64
C VAL A 291 -7.43 26.54 -22.16
N ALA A 292 -7.18 25.36 -22.66
CA ALA A 292 -7.22 25.07 -24.08
C ALA A 292 -8.62 25.29 -24.67
N ALA A 293 -9.69 24.93 -23.93
CA ALA A 293 -11.06 25.13 -24.36
C ALA A 293 -11.43 26.63 -24.43
N LEU A 294 -11.05 27.43 -23.44
CA LEU A 294 -11.45 28.81 -23.36
C LEU A 294 -10.59 29.78 -24.20
N LEU A 295 -9.31 29.44 -24.42
CA LEU A 295 -8.39 30.33 -25.15
C LEU A 295 -8.06 29.81 -26.56
N VAL A 296 -7.67 28.54 -26.69
CA VAL A 296 -7.17 28.01 -27.97
C VAL A 296 -8.33 27.66 -28.92
N LEU A 297 -9.36 26.99 -28.42
CA LEU A 297 -10.46 26.54 -29.26
C LEU A 297 -11.18 27.74 -29.95
N PRO A 298 -11.55 28.84 -29.25
CA PRO A 298 -12.13 29.98 -29.90
C PRO A 298 -11.24 30.64 -30.94
N ALA A 299 -9.93 30.71 -30.67
CA ALA A 299 -8.97 31.24 -31.63
C ALA A 299 -8.95 30.43 -32.94
N VAL A 300 -8.88 29.10 -32.82
CA VAL A 300 -8.88 28.17 -33.97
C VAL A 300 -10.20 28.23 -34.76
N VAL A 301 -11.33 28.27 -34.07
CA VAL A 301 -12.65 28.29 -34.71
C VAL A 301 -12.93 29.61 -35.40
N ASN A 302 -12.47 30.74 -34.84
CA ASN A 302 -12.66 32.09 -35.43
C ASN A 302 -11.76 32.37 -36.63
N VAL A 303 -10.55 31.75 -36.68
CA VAL A 303 -9.64 31.88 -37.84
C VAL A 303 -10.17 31.14 -39.09
N ALA A 304 -11.05 30.17 -38.90
CA ALA A 304 -11.60 29.39 -40.00
C ALA A 304 -12.75 30.11 -40.70
N PRO A 305 -12.65 30.43 -42.01
CA PRO A 305 -13.65 31.22 -42.74
C PRO A 305 -15.04 30.56 -42.68
N PRO A 306 -16.11 31.37 -42.62
CA PRO A 306 -17.47 30.84 -42.66
C PRO A 306 -17.71 30.10 -43.98
N ARG A 307 -18.32 28.93 -43.91
CA ARG A 307 -18.76 28.20 -45.12
C ARG A 307 -19.74 29.07 -45.88
N PRO A 308 -19.61 29.22 -47.22
CA PRO A 308 -20.61 29.84 -48.00
C PRO A 308 -21.94 29.08 -47.78
N ARG A 309 -23.03 29.82 -47.53
CA ARG A 309 -24.40 29.30 -47.56
C ARG A 309 -24.57 28.58 -48.89
N GLN A 310 -24.80 27.28 -48.90
CA GLN A 310 -25.46 26.64 -50.02
C GLN A 310 -26.87 27.23 -50.04
N THR A 311 -27.10 28.18 -50.89
CA THR A 311 -28.45 28.59 -51.35
C THR A 311 -28.94 27.39 -52.15
N ASP A 312 -29.78 26.56 -51.52
CA ASP A 312 -30.62 25.60 -52.27
C ASP A 312 -31.48 26.40 -53.23
N ALA A 313 -31.13 26.27 -54.53
CA ALA A 313 -31.95 26.71 -55.63
C ALA A 313 -32.91 25.60 -56.03
#